data_e59114153997714c293cbdefc5f0d0cc
#
_entry.id   e59114153997714c293cbdefc5f0d0cc
#
_cell.length_a   1.000
_cell.length_b   1.000
_cell.length_c   1.000
_cell.angle_alpha   90.00
_cell.angle_beta   90.00
_cell.angle_gamma   90.00
#
_symmetry.space_group_name_H-M   'P 1'
#
loop_
_entity.id
_entity.type
_entity.pdbx_description
1 polymer ?
#
loop_
_entity_poly.entity_id
_entity_poly.type
_entity_poly.pdbx_seq_one_letter_code
_entity_poly.pdbx_strand_id
1 'polypeptide(L)'
;MNSIVIRIDSEDCNLVERLFFEHAAMKDCVAFLMKDKDVNQELLDGYVRKVGLLYYELEKSKRLISKKYEPFEIKGKPYNYSFDFEEETITYVEKAD
;
A
#
# COMPACT_ATOMS: atom_id res chain seq x y z
N MET A 1 1.41 14.66 19.94
CA MET A 1 0.93 14.28 18.62
C MET A 1 -0.31 13.43 18.73
N ASN A 2 -1.39 13.83 18.09
CA ASN A 2 -2.64 13.09 18.18
C ASN A 2 -2.69 12.00 17.12
N SER A 3 -2.93 10.78 17.57
CA SER A 3 -3.16 9.66 16.68
C SER A 3 -4.56 9.10 16.94
N ILE A 4 -5.20 8.65 15.88
CA ILE A 4 -6.55 8.08 15.95
C ILE A 4 -6.49 6.71 15.28
N VAL A 5 -6.94 5.68 15.99
CA VAL A 5 -6.97 4.31 15.49
C VAL A 5 -8.41 3.95 15.16
N ILE A 6 -8.65 3.59 13.89
CA ILE A 6 -9.98 3.24 13.41
C ILE A 6 -9.98 1.79 12.94
N ARG A 7 -10.95 1.01 13.43
CA ARG A 7 -11.15 -0.36 12.96
C ARG A 7 -11.80 -0.33 11.58
N ILE A 8 -11.31 -1.19 10.67
CA ILE A 8 -11.83 -1.25 9.30
C ILE A 8 -12.38 -2.65 9.02
N ASP A 9 -13.22 -2.76 7.99
CA ASP A 9 -13.77 -4.05 7.58
C ASP A 9 -12.67 -4.99 7.10
N SER A 10 -12.84 -6.27 7.40
CA SER A 10 -11.87 -7.30 6.99
C SER A 10 -11.66 -7.31 5.48
N GLU A 11 -12.71 -7.09 4.69
CA GLU A 11 -12.59 -7.06 3.23
C GLU A 11 -11.66 -5.96 2.76
N ASP A 12 -11.80 -4.76 3.32
CA ASP A 12 -10.93 -3.62 2.98
C ASP A 12 -9.50 -3.88 3.42
N CYS A 13 -9.33 -4.42 4.63
CA CYS A 13 -8.01 -4.76 5.15
C CYS A 13 -7.33 -5.82 4.28
N ASN A 14 -8.06 -6.88 3.93
CA ASN A 14 -7.53 -7.98 3.13
C ASN A 14 -7.14 -7.54 1.72
N LEU A 15 -7.89 -6.60 1.14
CA LEU A 15 -7.56 -6.07 -0.18
C LEU A 15 -6.20 -5.37 -0.16
N VAL A 16 -5.97 -4.49 0.82
CA VAL A 16 -4.70 -3.76 0.93
C VAL A 16 -3.56 -4.73 1.25
N GLU A 17 -3.78 -5.67 2.16
CA GLU A 17 -2.78 -6.67 2.53
C GLU A 17 -2.36 -7.50 1.33
N ARG A 18 -3.34 -7.99 0.56
CA ARG A 18 -3.06 -8.77 -0.65
C ARG A 18 -2.21 -7.99 -1.65
N LEU A 19 -2.61 -6.75 -1.93
CA LEU A 19 -1.88 -5.90 -2.88
C LEU A 19 -0.47 -5.58 -2.37
N PHE A 20 -0.34 -5.36 -1.06
CA PHE A 20 0.96 -5.12 -0.45
C PHE A 20 1.91 -6.29 -0.66
N PHE A 21 1.46 -7.51 -0.37
CA PHE A 21 2.29 -8.70 -0.51
C PHE A 21 2.56 -9.05 -1.97
N GLU A 22 1.58 -8.87 -2.86
CA GLU A 22 1.80 -9.10 -4.30
C GLU A 22 2.85 -8.14 -4.85
N HIS A 23 2.77 -6.87 -4.46
CA HIS A 23 3.74 -5.86 -4.88
C HIS A 23 5.14 -6.20 -4.36
N ALA A 24 5.26 -6.54 -3.08
CA ALA A 24 6.53 -6.90 -2.46
C ALA A 24 7.15 -8.13 -3.14
N ALA A 25 6.35 -9.16 -3.40
CA ALA A 25 6.81 -10.38 -4.05
C ALA A 25 7.31 -10.10 -5.47
N MET A 26 6.59 -9.25 -6.21
CA MET A 26 6.98 -8.92 -7.58
C MET A 26 8.27 -8.07 -7.60
N LYS A 27 8.42 -7.16 -6.64
CA LYS A 27 9.67 -6.39 -6.49
C LYS A 27 10.86 -7.31 -6.25
N ASP A 28 10.69 -8.30 -5.37
CA ASP A 28 11.75 -9.26 -5.08
C ASP A 28 12.10 -10.08 -6.32
N CYS A 29 11.09 -10.46 -7.10
CA CYS A 29 11.28 -11.19 -8.35
C CYS A 29 12.11 -10.37 -9.34
N VAL A 30 11.77 -9.09 -9.51
CA VAL A 30 12.53 -8.19 -10.39
C VAL A 30 13.97 -8.03 -9.90
N ALA A 31 14.16 -7.84 -8.61
CA ALA A 31 15.49 -7.69 -8.03
C ALA A 31 16.35 -8.95 -8.28
N PHE A 32 15.74 -10.12 -8.17
CA PHE A 32 16.40 -11.39 -8.45
C PHE A 32 16.80 -11.49 -9.93
N LEU A 33 15.88 -11.16 -10.84
CA LEU A 33 16.12 -11.24 -12.29
C LEU A 33 17.19 -10.25 -12.75
N MET A 34 17.27 -9.09 -12.14
CA MET A 34 18.26 -8.08 -12.50
C MET A 34 19.70 -8.50 -12.20
N LYS A 35 19.88 -9.50 -11.36
CA LYS A 35 21.21 -10.05 -11.05
C LYS A 35 21.69 -11.05 -12.10
N ASP A 36 20.80 -11.53 -12.97
CA ASP A 36 21.13 -12.51 -13.99
C ASP A 36 21.57 -11.79 -15.26
N LYS A 37 22.83 -12.03 -15.68
CA LYS A 37 23.39 -11.41 -16.88
C LYS A 37 22.71 -11.87 -18.16
N ASP A 38 22.10 -13.05 -18.13
CA ASP A 38 21.46 -13.65 -19.28
C ASP A 38 19.94 -13.49 -19.27
N VAL A 39 19.42 -12.62 -18.41
CA VAL A 39 17.98 -12.42 -18.32
C VAL A 39 17.42 -11.89 -19.64
N ASN A 40 16.26 -12.43 -20.03
CA ASN A 40 15.53 -11.94 -21.18
C ASN A 40 15.01 -10.53 -20.88
N GLN A 41 15.47 -9.53 -21.63
CA GLN A 41 15.11 -8.13 -21.37
C GLN A 41 13.61 -7.87 -21.51
N GLU A 42 12.98 -8.51 -22.49
CA GLU A 42 11.54 -8.37 -22.69
C GLU A 42 10.75 -8.90 -21.51
N LEU A 43 11.18 -10.04 -20.95
CA LEU A 43 10.56 -10.62 -19.76
C LEU A 43 10.75 -9.71 -18.56
N LEU A 44 11.97 -9.19 -18.38
CA LEU A 44 12.27 -8.28 -17.27
C LEU A 44 11.41 -7.01 -17.37
N ASP A 45 11.31 -6.43 -18.57
CA ASP A 45 10.50 -5.22 -18.79
C ASP A 45 9.02 -5.47 -18.45
N GLY A 46 8.51 -6.66 -18.75
CA GLY A 46 7.16 -7.06 -18.40
C GLY A 46 6.94 -7.08 -16.90
N TYR A 47 7.89 -7.65 -16.14
CA TYR A 47 7.79 -7.69 -14.69
C TYR A 47 7.93 -6.31 -14.06
N VAL A 48 8.83 -5.47 -14.57
CA VAL A 48 8.99 -4.09 -14.08
C VAL A 48 7.69 -3.32 -14.26
N ARG A 49 7.04 -3.50 -15.42
CA ARG A 49 5.74 -2.87 -15.68
C ARG A 49 4.68 -3.33 -14.69
N LYS A 50 4.68 -4.63 -14.38
CA LYS A 50 3.73 -5.21 -13.43
C LYS A 50 3.95 -4.66 -12.01
N VAL A 51 5.21 -4.45 -11.60
CA VAL A 51 5.51 -3.81 -10.32
C VAL A 51 4.86 -2.43 -10.24
N GLY A 52 4.99 -1.64 -11.31
CA GLY A 52 4.39 -0.32 -11.37
C GLY A 52 2.88 -0.34 -11.28
N LEU A 53 2.23 -1.30 -11.95
CA LEU A 53 0.77 -1.45 -11.90
C LEU A 53 0.31 -1.85 -10.50
N LEU A 54 1.01 -2.79 -9.86
CA LEU A 54 0.67 -3.23 -8.51
C LEU A 54 0.86 -2.10 -7.49
N TYR A 55 1.92 -1.31 -7.65
CA TYR A 55 2.15 -0.14 -6.81
C TYR A 55 1.00 0.85 -6.94
N TYR A 56 0.59 1.14 -8.18
CA TYR A 56 -0.52 2.05 -8.44
C TYR A 56 -1.81 1.56 -7.79
N GLU A 57 -2.13 0.26 -7.95
CA GLU A 57 -3.34 -0.33 -7.35
C GLU A 57 -3.28 -0.28 -5.82
N LEU A 58 -2.12 -0.57 -5.24
CA LEU A 58 -1.92 -0.54 -3.80
C LEU A 58 -2.15 0.87 -3.26
N GLU A 59 -1.48 1.87 -3.84
CA GLU A 59 -1.59 3.24 -3.36
C GLU A 59 -2.99 3.82 -3.55
N LYS A 60 -3.63 3.48 -4.67
CA LYS A 60 -5.01 3.89 -4.94
C LYS A 60 -5.96 3.29 -3.91
N SER A 61 -5.84 1.99 -3.63
CA SER A 61 -6.70 1.31 -2.67
C SER A 61 -6.51 1.85 -1.26
N LYS A 62 -5.26 2.08 -0.85
CA LYS A 62 -4.95 2.66 0.45
C LYS A 62 -5.59 4.04 0.60
N ARG A 63 -5.47 4.87 -0.43
CA ARG A 63 -6.02 6.23 -0.41
C ARG A 63 -7.55 6.21 -0.31
N LEU A 64 -8.21 5.37 -1.11
CA LEU A 64 -9.66 5.27 -1.11
C LEU A 64 -10.17 4.77 0.24
N ILE A 65 -9.52 3.77 0.81
CA ILE A 65 -9.91 3.20 2.10
C ILE A 65 -9.65 4.21 3.22
N SER A 66 -8.52 4.93 3.18
CA SER A 66 -8.24 5.95 4.18
C SER A 66 -9.29 7.06 4.17
N LYS A 67 -9.79 7.42 3.00
CA LYS A 67 -10.87 8.41 2.88
C LYS A 67 -12.21 7.87 3.39
N LYS A 68 -12.48 6.60 3.12
CA LYS A 68 -13.72 5.96 3.56
C LYS A 68 -13.87 5.97 5.08
N TYR A 69 -12.77 5.76 5.80
CA TYR A 69 -12.75 5.67 7.26
C TYR A 69 -12.22 6.93 7.94
N GLU A 70 -12.01 8.00 7.19
CA GLU A 70 -11.40 9.24 7.70
C GLU A 70 -12.16 9.77 8.92
N PRO A 71 -11.49 9.92 10.07
CA PRO A 71 -12.14 10.45 11.27
C PRO A 71 -12.57 11.90 11.08
N PHE A 72 -13.72 12.24 11.64
CA PHE A 72 -14.24 13.60 11.56
C PHE A 72 -13.27 14.63 12.10
N GLU A 73 -12.52 14.27 13.17
CA GLU A 73 -11.61 15.17 13.89
C GLU A 73 -10.46 15.67 13.03
N ILE A 74 -10.08 14.91 11.99
CA ILE A 74 -8.96 15.30 11.11
C ILE A 74 -9.43 15.59 9.69
N LYS A 75 -10.72 15.58 9.45
CA LYS A 75 -11.26 15.84 8.11
C LYS A 75 -10.88 17.24 7.66
N GLY A 76 -10.28 17.32 6.47
CA GLY A 76 -9.81 18.59 5.91
C GLY A 76 -8.42 19.01 6.40
N LYS A 77 -7.80 18.24 7.29
CA LYS A 77 -6.44 18.50 7.77
C LYS A 77 -5.45 17.55 7.12
N PRO A 78 -4.19 17.94 6.94
CA PRO A 78 -3.18 17.02 6.43
C PRO A 78 -2.85 15.96 7.49
N TYR A 79 -2.73 14.71 7.05
CA TYR A 79 -2.42 13.61 7.95
C TYR A 79 -1.63 12.51 7.22
N ASN A 80 -0.93 11.71 8.02
CA ASN A 80 -0.35 10.45 7.58
C ASN A 80 -1.22 9.32 8.10
N TYR A 81 -1.20 8.19 7.41
CA TYR A 81 -1.94 7.01 7.86
C TYR A 81 -1.10 5.76 7.65
N SER A 82 -1.39 4.74 8.46
CA SER A 82 -0.75 3.44 8.32
C SER A 82 -1.77 2.34 8.61
N PHE A 83 -1.58 1.20 7.94
CA PHE A 83 -2.46 0.04 8.10
C PHE A 83 -1.80 -0.97 9.02
N ASP A 84 -2.58 -1.55 9.91
CA ASP A 84 -2.18 -2.71 10.71
C ASP A 84 -3.05 -3.88 10.25
N PHE A 85 -2.46 -4.81 9.50
CA PHE A 85 -3.21 -5.92 8.91
C PHE A 85 -3.65 -6.94 9.95
N GLU A 86 -2.86 -7.10 11.00
CA GLU A 86 -3.17 -8.05 12.07
C GLU A 86 -4.36 -7.59 12.90
N GLU A 87 -4.36 -6.31 13.26
CA GLU A 87 -5.43 -5.72 14.07
C GLU A 87 -6.60 -5.20 13.23
N GLU A 88 -6.45 -5.17 11.92
CA GLU A 88 -7.46 -4.66 10.98
C GLU A 88 -7.84 -3.22 11.30
N THR A 89 -6.82 -2.37 11.45
CA THR A 89 -7.02 -0.96 11.78
C THR A 89 -6.22 -0.05 10.86
N ILE A 90 -6.64 1.21 10.81
CA ILE A 90 -5.85 2.30 10.24
C ILE A 90 -5.55 3.27 11.38
N THR A 91 -4.30 3.68 11.49
CA THR A 91 -3.89 4.73 12.41
C THR A 91 -3.66 6.00 11.62
N TYR A 92 -4.34 7.06 12.01
CA TYR A 92 -4.21 8.39 11.41
C TYR A 92 -3.41 9.28 12.36
N VAL A 93 -2.41 9.96 11.81
CA VAL A 93 -1.58 10.89 12.58
C VAL A 93 -1.62 12.24 11.89
N GLU A 94 -2.11 13.26 12.58
CA GLU A 94 -2.17 14.61 12.04
C GLU A 94 -0.75 15.12 11.80
N LYS A 95 -0.49 15.70 10.63
CA LYS A 95 0.82 16.26 10.31
C LYS A 95 1.03 17.56 11.07
N ALA A 96 2.22 17.73 11.63
CA ALA A 96 2.62 18.99 12.24
C ALA A 96 2.86 20.02 11.13
N ASP A 97 2.47 21.24 11.40
CA ASP A 97 2.71 22.38 10.49
C ASP A 97 4.20 22.73 10.41
#